data_bc76575b0bd4eeff5f64cbc1dd88410e
#
_entry.id   bc76575b0bd4eeff5f64cbc1dd88410e
#
_cell.length_a   1.000
_cell.length_b   1.000
_cell.length_c   1.000
_cell.angle_alpha   90.00
_cell.angle_beta   90.00
_cell.angle_gamma   90.00
#
_symmetry.space_group_name_H-M   'P 1'
#
loop_
_entity.id
_entity.type
_entity.pdbx_description
1 polymer ?
#
loop_
_entity_poly.entity_id
_entity_poly.type
_entity_poly.pdbx_seq_one_letter_code
_entity_poly.pdbx_strand_id
1 'polypeptide(L)'
;RQRQMCIRDRDKTWSFWKVSEHNFDDCVIKNWKNFSVNAPNKTNFLECENYPYQSIDSGLFYEKINNSLKKNKNIFFLKELKDINIKNSFIFNSVPSIKKDFRNLWQHFCGVEIETENNYFDENIFNLMDFDCDQRESVHFFYTLPFSKKKALVESTWLSKMNDDSQKDYDQQIKEYIEKKLNLKNYKITYKEIG
;
A
#
# COMPACT_ATOMS: atom_id res chain seq x y z
N ARG A 1 -17.45 15.18 -4.65
CA ARG A 1 -18.42 14.19 -4.09
C ARG A 1 -18.65 12.94 -4.97
N GLN A 2 -18.49 13.01 -6.29
CA GLN A 2 -18.58 11.84 -7.18
C GLN A 2 -17.32 10.93 -7.16
N ARG A 3 -16.16 11.45 -6.78
CA ARG A 3 -14.91 10.64 -6.71
C ARG A 3 -14.89 9.60 -5.58
N GLN A 4 -15.62 9.79 -4.50
CA GLN A 4 -15.63 8.83 -3.37
C GLN A 4 -16.43 7.53 -3.65
N MET A 5 -17.31 7.52 -4.64
CA MET A 5 -18.11 6.31 -4.94
C MET A 5 -17.45 5.36 -5.94
N CYS A 6 -16.45 5.84 -6.72
CA CYS A 6 -15.72 5.02 -7.70
C CYS A 6 -14.40 4.41 -7.16
N ILE A 7 -13.98 4.75 -5.93
CA ILE A 7 -12.68 4.35 -5.34
C ILE A 7 -12.80 3.02 -4.56
N ARG A 8 -13.95 2.35 -4.55
CA ARG A 8 -14.18 1.19 -3.68
C ARG A 8 -13.81 -0.17 -4.28
N ASP A 9 -13.28 -0.19 -5.48
CA ASP A 9 -12.99 -1.44 -6.19
C ASP A 9 -11.48 -1.73 -6.24
N ARG A 10 -10.77 -1.78 -5.12
CA ARG A 10 -9.33 -1.92 -5.04
C ARG A 10 -8.61 -0.59 -5.23
N ASP A 11 -8.75 0.28 -4.25
CA ASP A 11 -8.11 1.61 -4.27
C ASP A 11 -6.64 1.58 -3.83
N LYS A 12 -6.25 0.62 -2.99
CA LYS A 12 -4.91 0.46 -2.42
C LYS A 12 -4.58 -1.00 -2.15
N THR A 13 -3.30 -1.30 -2.14
CA THR A 13 -2.76 -2.54 -1.60
C THR A 13 -2.48 -2.35 -0.12
N TRP A 14 -3.17 -3.11 0.73
CA TRP A 14 -2.96 -3.05 2.17
C TRP A 14 -2.11 -4.20 2.64
N SER A 15 -0.95 -3.87 3.19
CA SER A 15 -0.01 -4.87 3.68
C SER A 15 0.39 -4.57 5.12
N PHE A 16 0.46 -5.60 5.97
CA PHE A 16 0.71 -5.46 7.40
C PHE A 16 1.27 -6.76 8.00
N TRP A 17 1.88 -6.65 9.18
CA TRP A 17 2.30 -7.79 9.97
C TRP A 17 1.10 -8.43 10.67
N LYS A 18 0.88 -9.74 10.49
CA LYS A 18 -0.16 -10.48 11.22
C LYS A 18 0.28 -10.71 12.67
N VAL A 19 0.08 -9.74 13.52
CA VAL A 19 0.43 -9.80 14.96
C VAL A 19 -0.68 -10.40 15.82
N SER A 20 -1.88 -10.57 15.25
CA SER A 20 -3.04 -11.19 15.91
C SER A 20 -3.97 -11.82 14.87
N GLU A 21 -4.84 -12.72 15.35
CA GLU A 21 -5.93 -13.24 14.50
C GLU A 21 -6.92 -12.14 14.11
N HIS A 22 -7.45 -12.23 12.92
CA HIS A 22 -8.43 -11.29 12.39
C HIS A 22 -9.47 -11.99 11.50
N ASN A 23 -10.59 -11.33 11.25
CA ASN A 23 -11.71 -11.89 10.50
C ASN A 23 -11.61 -11.65 8.97
N PHE A 24 -10.40 -11.42 8.44
CA PHE A 24 -10.17 -11.05 7.04
C PHE A 24 -9.22 -12.01 6.31
N ASP A 25 -9.04 -13.23 6.82
CA ASP A 25 -8.15 -14.23 6.20
C ASP A 25 -8.60 -14.59 4.77
N ASP A 26 -9.91 -14.52 4.48
CA ASP A 26 -10.49 -14.70 3.16
C ASP A 26 -10.24 -13.55 2.17
N CYS A 27 -9.74 -12.42 2.65
CA CYS A 27 -9.30 -11.29 1.83
C CYS A 27 -7.78 -11.29 1.58
N VAL A 28 -7.05 -12.22 2.20
CA VAL A 28 -5.60 -12.32 2.08
C VAL A 28 -5.22 -12.86 0.70
N ILE A 29 -4.42 -12.11 -0.03
CA ILE A 29 -3.91 -12.50 -1.35
C ILE A 29 -2.50 -13.07 -1.31
N LYS A 30 -1.71 -12.70 -0.29
CA LYS A 30 -0.35 -13.22 -0.11
C LYS A 30 0.09 -13.12 1.36
N ASN A 31 0.90 -14.11 1.75
CA ASN A 31 1.64 -14.12 3.02
C ASN A 31 3.12 -14.35 2.72
N TRP A 32 4.00 -13.61 3.39
CA TRP A 32 5.43 -13.81 3.34
C TRP A 32 5.96 -14.05 4.74
N LYS A 33 6.88 -15.00 4.86
CA LYS A 33 7.64 -15.30 6.08
C LYS A 33 9.08 -14.81 6.01
N ASN A 34 9.54 -14.42 4.82
CA ASN A 34 10.89 -13.94 4.60
C ASN A 34 10.86 -12.58 3.91
N PHE A 35 11.76 -11.71 4.30
CA PHE A 35 11.91 -10.40 3.69
C PHE A 35 13.36 -9.94 3.64
N SER A 36 13.61 -8.94 2.82
CA SER A 36 14.90 -8.26 2.77
C SER A 36 14.76 -6.77 3.08
N VAL A 37 15.84 -6.21 3.60
CA VAL A 37 16.06 -4.77 3.71
C VAL A 37 17.39 -4.48 3.05
N ASN A 38 17.40 -3.57 2.07
CA ASN A 38 18.55 -3.24 1.27
C ASN A 38 19.09 -1.85 1.61
N ALA A 39 20.39 -1.72 1.60
CA ALA A 39 21.14 -0.47 1.63
C ALA A 39 22.23 -0.56 0.54
N PRO A 40 22.88 0.55 0.13
CA PRO A 40 23.79 0.59 -1.03
C PRO A 40 24.87 -0.49 -1.06
N ASN A 41 25.31 -0.96 0.09
CA ASN A 41 26.41 -1.94 0.18
C ASN A 41 26.03 -3.21 0.92
N LYS A 42 24.76 -3.41 1.29
CA LYS A 42 24.35 -4.54 2.11
C LYS A 42 22.87 -4.87 1.94
N THR A 43 22.60 -6.15 1.76
CA THR A 43 21.26 -6.72 1.87
C THR A 43 21.19 -7.59 3.11
N ASN A 44 20.22 -7.35 3.99
CA ASN A 44 19.89 -8.21 5.10
C ASN A 44 18.65 -9.04 4.74
N PHE A 45 18.76 -10.36 4.86
CA PHE A 45 17.63 -11.28 4.78
C PHE A 45 17.17 -11.63 6.17
N LEU A 46 15.87 -11.58 6.41
CA LEU A 46 15.23 -11.71 7.70
C LEU A 46 14.02 -12.62 7.60
N GLU A 47 13.70 -13.29 8.71
CA GLU A 47 12.54 -14.17 8.82
C GLU A 47 11.49 -13.54 9.75
N CYS A 48 10.22 -13.76 9.43
CA CYS A 48 9.07 -13.27 10.19
C CYS A 48 8.02 -14.38 10.38
N GLU A 49 8.46 -15.58 10.71
CA GLU A 49 7.60 -16.76 10.76
C GLU A 49 6.44 -16.64 11.75
N ASN A 50 6.69 -16.08 12.94
CA ASN A 50 5.66 -15.91 13.98
C ASN A 50 4.67 -14.79 13.66
N TYR A 51 5.09 -13.81 12.85
CA TYR A 51 4.28 -12.65 12.47
C TYR A 51 4.44 -12.41 10.95
N PRO A 52 3.85 -13.26 10.11
CA PRO A 52 4.01 -13.13 8.67
C PRO A 52 3.50 -11.77 8.17
N TYR A 53 4.16 -11.24 7.16
CA TYR A 53 3.67 -10.06 6.46
C TYR A 53 2.58 -10.48 5.49
N GLN A 54 1.40 -9.85 5.59
CA GLN A 54 0.24 -10.18 4.77
C GLN A 54 -0.11 -9.03 3.85
N SER A 55 -0.59 -9.36 2.66
CA SER A 55 -1.27 -8.41 1.79
C SER A 55 -2.72 -8.85 1.62
N ILE A 56 -3.65 -7.91 1.75
CA ILE A 56 -5.07 -8.12 1.51
C ILE A 56 -5.57 -7.31 0.33
N ASP A 57 -6.56 -7.85 -0.37
CA ASP A 57 -7.26 -7.12 -1.42
C ASP A 57 -8.32 -6.21 -0.81
N SER A 58 -8.19 -4.90 -1.05
CA SER A 58 -9.12 -3.91 -0.50
C SER A 58 -10.53 -4.04 -1.07
N GLY A 59 -10.68 -4.50 -2.31
CA GLY A 59 -11.98 -4.76 -2.93
C GLY A 59 -12.73 -5.88 -2.22
N LEU A 60 -12.08 -7.03 -1.98
CA LEU A 60 -12.65 -8.14 -1.22
C LEU A 60 -12.98 -7.71 0.22
N PHE A 61 -12.11 -6.93 0.85
CA PHE A 61 -12.37 -6.37 2.18
C PHE A 61 -13.62 -5.49 2.18
N TYR A 62 -13.74 -4.53 1.25
CA TYR A 62 -14.91 -3.68 1.15
C TYR A 62 -16.19 -4.47 0.87
N GLU A 63 -16.13 -5.47 0.01
CA GLU A 63 -17.28 -6.33 -0.27
C GLU A 63 -17.74 -7.06 0.99
N LYS A 64 -16.82 -7.69 1.71
CA LYS A 64 -17.10 -8.40 2.95
C LYS A 64 -17.74 -7.48 4.01
N ILE A 65 -17.15 -6.31 4.24
CA ILE A 65 -17.67 -5.32 5.19
C ILE A 65 -19.05 -4.84 4.77
N ASN A 66 -19.24 -4.45 3.51
CA ASN A 66 -20.51 -3.97 3.01
C ASN A 66 -21.62 -5.04 3.14
N ASN A 67 -21.29 -6.30 2.87
CA ASN A 67 -22.25 -7.41 3.03
C ASN A 67 -22.63 -7.63 4.49
N SER A 68 -21.69 -7.49 5.42
CA SER A 68 -21.94 -7.57 6.86
C SER A 68 -22.79 -6.41 7.35
N LEU A 69 -22.50 -5.19 6.92
CA LEU A 69 -23.23 -3.98 7.29
C LEU A 69 -24.68 -4.00 6.78
N LYS A 70 -24.91 -4.44 5.53
CA LYS A 70 -26.26 -4.56 4.94
C LYS A 70 -27.16 -5.57 5.67
N LYS A 71 -26.58 -6.62 6.25
CA LYS A 71 -27.30 -7.65 7.01
C LYS A 71 -27.70 -7.18 8.42
N ASN A 72 -27.08 -6.14 8.94
CA ASN A 72 -27.31 -5.64 10.30
C ASN A 72 -28.41 -4.57 10.31
N LYS A 73 -29.56 -4.91 10.87
CA LYS A 73 -30.74 -4.01 10.96
C LYS A 73 -30.52 -2.77 11.85
N ASN A 74 -29.49 -2.76 12.68
CA ASN A 74 -29.16 -1.66 13.57
C ASN A 74 -28.16 -0.64 12.94
N ILE A 75 -27.79 -0.85 11.69
CA ILE A 75 -26.86 0.04 10.97
C ILE A 75 -27.60 0.80 9.89
N PHE A 76 -27.46 2.13 9.92
CA PHE A 76 -28.10 3.05 9.00
C PHE A 76 -27.05 3.88 8.27
N PHE A 77 -27.17 3.96 6.95
CA PHE A 77 -26.34 4.81 6.12
C PHE A 77 -27.03 6.15 5.89
N LEU A 78 -26.46 7.23 6.40
CA LEU A 78 -27.00 8.58 6.26
C LEU A 78 -26.23 9.32 5.17
N LYS A 79 -26.96 10.13 4.40
CA LYS A 79 -26.36 10.96 3.34
C LYS A 79 -25.74 12.24 3.88
N GLU A 80 -26.28 12.79 4.98
CA GLU A 80 -25.87 14.07 5.55
C GLU A 80 -25.75 14.00 7.08
N LEU A 81 -24.76 14.72 7.63
CA LEU A 81 -24.52 14.78 9.08
C LEU A 81 -25.66 15.43 9.86
N LYS A 82 -26.42 16.34 9.24
CA LYS A 82 -27.57 17.01 9.89
C LYS A 82 -28.67 16.05 10.33
N ASP A 83 -28.69 14.86 9.78
CA ASP A 83 -29.68 13.83 10.09
C ASP A 83 -29.35 13.03 11.37
N ILE A 84 -28.25 13.41 12.06
CA ILE A 84 -27.78 12.70 13.26
C ILE A 84 -28.21 13.47 14.52
N ASN A 85 -28.86 12.74 15.44
CA ASN A 85 -29.05 13.24 16.81
C ASN A 85 -27.79 13.02 17.65
N ILE A 86 -27.00 14.08 17.83
CA ILE A 86 -25.67 14.03 18.45
C ILE A 86 -25.74 13.93 19.98
N LYS A 87 -26.87 14.23 20.62
CA LYS A 87 -26.96 14.46 22.09
C LYS A 87 -26.60 13.24 22.96
N ASN A 88 -26.69 12.01 22.41
CA ASN A 88 -26.39 10.76 23.15
C ASN A 88 -25.60 9.77 22.28
N SER A 89 -24.61 10.27 21.52
CA SER A 89 -23.90 9.44 20.54
C SER A 89 -22.40 9.53 20.72
N PHE A 90 -21.69 8.43 20.48
CA PHE A 90 -20.25 8.45 20.25
C PHE A 90 -19.99 8.74 18.77
N ILE A 91 -19.10 9.68 18.49
CA ILE A 91 -18.76 10.09 17.13
C ILE A 91 -17.32 9.66 16.85
N PHE A 92 -17.13 8.81 15.85
CA PHE A 92 -15.82 8.45 15.29
C PHE A 92 -15.67 9.14 13.94
N ASN A 93 -14.82 10.16 13.88
CA ASN A 93 -14.57 10.91 12.65
C ASN A 93 -13.23 10.47 12.05
N SER A 94 -13.27 9.74 10.93
CA SER A 94 -12.08 9.32 10.19
C SER A 94 -11.66 10.31 9.09
N VAL A 95 -12.39 11.41 8.91
CA VAL A 95 -11.98 12.44 7.94
C VAL A 95 -10.85 13.26 8.55
N PRO A 96 -9.63 13.20 7.99
CA PRO A 96 -8.49 13.90 8.56
C PRO A 96 -8.68 15.42 8.45
N SER A 97 -8.47 16.14 9.55
CA SER A 97 -8.28 17.59 9.55
C SER A 97 -6.80 17.87 9.40
N ILE A 98 -6.31 17.91 8.16
CA ILE A 98 -4.89 18.14 7.89
C ILE A 98 -4.59 19.62 8.05
N LYS A 99 -3.90 19.98 9.12
CA LYS A 99 -3.23 21.28 9.21
C LYS A 99 -1.90 21.15 8.46
N LYS A 100 -1.71 21.96 7.41
CA LYS A 100 -0.45 22.01 6.68
C LYS A 100 0.65 22.55 7.61
N ASP A 101 1.53 21.68 8.05
CA ASP A 101 2.71 22.05 8.83
C ASP A 101 3.96 21.66 8.04
N PHE A 102 4.65 22.66 7.50
CA PHE A 102 5.84 22.47 6.69
C PHE A 102 7.09 21.99 7.48
N ARG A 103 6.97 21.90 8.82
CA ARG A 103 8.03 21.34 9.68
C ARG A 103 7.97 19.81 9.75
N ASN A 104 6.82 19.22 9.41
CA ASN A 104 6.62 17.79 9.44
C ASN A 104 7.09 17.13 8.14
N LEU A 105 7.58 15.90 8.27
CA LEU A 105 7.72 15.03 7.13
C LEU A 105 6.37 14.42 6.77
N TRP A 106 6.13 14.29 5.47
CA TRP A 106 4.94 13.68 4.90
C TRP A 106 5.32 12.37 4.25
N GLN A 107 4.60 11.31 4.60
CA GLN A 107 4.71 10.08 3.86
C GLN A 107 3.81 10.17 2.64
N HIS A 108 4.37 9.89 1.49
CA HIS A 108 3.64 9.79 0.23
C HIS A 108 4.27 8.73 -0.66
N PHE A 109 3.50 8.15 -1.55
CA PHE A 109 3.97 7.04 -2.36
C PHE A 109 3.28 6.95 -3.72
N CYS A 110 3.92 6.23 -4.62
CA CYS A 110 3.34 5.74 -5.87
C CYS A 110 3.77 4.30 -6.09
N GLY A 111 2.82 3.40 -6.26
CA GLY A 111 3.04 1.99 -6.53
C GLY A 111 2.49 1.59 -7.90
N VAL A 112 3.16 0.66 -8.55
CA VAL A 112 2.68 -0.01 -9.76
C VAL A 112 2.72 -1.51 -9.59
N GLU A 113 1.64 -2.18 -9.94
CA GLU A 113 1.63 -3.63 -10.08
C GLU A 113 2.10 -3.98 -11.49
N ILE A 114 3.09 -4.85 -11.57
CA ILE A 114 3.68 -5.27 -12.84
C ILE A 114 3.54 -6.77 -13.04
N GLU A 115 3.36 -7.17 -14.31
CA GLU A 115 3.35 -8.55 -14.75
C GLU A 115 4.42 -8.81 -15.80
N THR A 116 5.04 -9.99 -15.72
CA THR A 116 6.07 -10.48 -16.64
C THR A 116 5.59 -11.73 -17.38
N GLU A 117 6.06 -11.94 -18.62
CA GLU A 117 5.73 -13.15 -19.37
C GLU A 117 6.39 -14.41 -18.77
N ASN A 118 7.60 -14.27 -18.28
CA ASN A 118 8.37 -15.37 -17.68
C ASN A 118 8.46 -15.21 -16.15
N ASN A 119 8.82 -16.29 -15.46
CA ASN A 119 9.10 -16.24 -14.04
C ASN A 119 10.30 -15.34 -13.77
N TYR A 120 10.12 -14.39 -12.91
CA TYR A 120 11.13 -13.39 -12.58
C TYR A 120 11.32 -13.24 -11.05
N PHE A 121 10.24 -13.19 -10.29
CA PHE A 121 10.29 -12.92 -8.86
C PHE A 121 10.45 -14.19 -8.03
N ASP A 122 11.16 -14.09 -6.91
CA ASP A 122 11.01 -15.06 -5.82
C ASP A 122 9.77 -14.66 -5.00
N GLU A 123 8.70 -15.42 -5.14
CA GLU A 123 7.43 -15.15 -4.49
C GLU A 123 7.43 -15.44 -2.98
N ASN A 124 8.51 -15.99 -2.42
CA ASN A 124 8.64 -16.31 -1.01
C ASN A 124 9.33 -15.20 -0.20
N ILE A 125 9.99 -14.27 -0.87
CA ILE A 125 10.75 -13.19 -0.24
C ILE A 125 10.23 -11.86 -0.80
N PHE A 126 9.78 -10.96 0.08
CA PHE A 126 9.50 -9.59 -0.33
C PHE A 126 10.63 -8.64 0.10
N ASN A 127 10.80 -7.56 -0.64
CA ASN A 127 11.66 -6.48 -0.22
C ASN A 127 10.81 -5.45 0.56
N LEU A 128 11.11 -5.32 1.86
CA LEU A 128 10.39 -4.42 2.75
C LEU A 128 10.81 -2.98 2.56
N MET A 129 12.10 -2.74 2.40
CA MET A 129 12.67 -1.40 2.18
C MET A 129 13.97 -1.55 1.41
N ASP A 130 14.03 -0.97 0.23
CA ASP A 130 15.26 -0.81 -0.54
C ASP A 130 15.68 0.66 -0.54
N PHE A 131 16.67 0.98 0.30
CA PHE A 131 17.24 2.32 0.41
C PHE A 131 18.37 2.57 -0.61
N ASP A 132 18.73 1.60 -1.45
CA ASP A 132 19.72 1.76 -2.50
C ASP A 132 19.10 2.46 -3.72
N CYS A 133 18.66 3.68 -3.49
CA CYS A 133 18.04 4.59 -4.44
C CYS A 133 18.37 6.05 -4.11
N ASP A 134 18.06 6.97 -5.01
CA ASP A 134 18.32 8.40 -4.83
C ASP A 134 17.49 8.96 -3.66
N GLN A 135 18.15 9.47 -2.63
CA GLN A 135 17.54 9.97 -1.39
C GLN A 135 17.13 11.45 -1.46
N ARG A 136 17.66 12.24 -2.37
CA ARG A 136 17.37 13.69 -2.57
C ARG A 136 17.25 14.49 -1.25
N GLU A 137 18.13 14.22 -0.28
CA GLU A 137 18.12 14.84 1.05
C GLU A 137 16.85 14.55 1.90
N SER A 138 16.13 13.50 1.57
CA SER A 138 14.92 13.01 2.26
C SER A 138 15.09 11.52 2.61
N VAL A 139 14.05 10.85 3.03
CA VAL A 139 14.06 9.39 3.16
C VAL A 139 13.25 8.80 2.02
N HIS A 140 13.92 8.02 1.17
CA HIS A 140 13.33 7.35 0.03
C HIS A 140 13.66 5.87 0.04
N PHE A 141 12.68 5.03 -0.23
CA PHE A 141 12.87 3.59 -0.39
C PHE A 141 11.81 3.00 -1.31
N PHE A 142 12.12 1.82 -1.81
CA PHE A 142 11.18 1.03 -2.59
C PHE A 142 10.70 -0.19 -1.82
N TYR A 143 9.41 -0.50 -1.98
CA TYR A 143 8.88 -1.84 -1.73
C TYR A 143 8.91 -2.68 -3.01
N THR A 144 9.15 -3.99 -2.86
CA THR A 144 8.85 -4.96 -3.92
C THR A 144 8.12 -6.13 -3.28
N LEU A 145 6.82 -6.26 -3.56
CA LEU A 145 5.94 -7.27 -2.99
C LEU A 145 5.54 -8.27 -4.09
N PRO A 146 6.21 -9.43 -4.20
CA PRO A 146 5.92 -10.41 -5.24
C PRO A 146 4.71 -11.27 -4.86
N PHE A 147 3.59 -11.07 -5.52
CA PHE A 147 2.39 -11.88 -5.35
C PHE A 147 2.51 -13.26 -5.99
N SER A 148 3.32 -13.37 -7.04
CA SER A 148 3.66 -14.62 -7.71
C SER A 148 5.03 -14.48 -8.39
N LYS A 149 5.50 -15.57 -9.01
CA LYS A 149 6.75 -15.55 -9.81
C LYS A 149 6.71 -14.57 -10.99
N LYS A 150 5.51 -14.14 -11.39
CA LYS A 150 5.31 -13.26 -12.57
C LYS A 150 4.70 -11.91 -12.21
N LYS A 151 4.31 -11.68 -10.97
CA LYS A 151 3.54 -10.50 -10.58
C LYS A 151 4.05 -9.91 -9.29
N ALA A 152 4.30 -8.61 -9.27
CA ALA A 152 4.70 -7.88 -8.06
C ALA A 152 4.17 -6.45 -8.05
N LEU A 153 3.96 -5.90 -6.84
CA LEU A 153 3.87 -4.47 -6.60
C LEU A 153 5.29 -3.91 -6.44
N VAL A 154 5.59 -2.85 -7.14
CA VAL A 154 6.80 -2.02 -6.94
C VAL A 154 6.34 -0.62 -6.56
N GLU A 155 6.74 -0.15 -5.39
CA GLU A 155 6.28 1.11 -4.83
C GLU A 155 7.45 1.99 -4.40
N SER A 156 7.46 3.24 -4.89
CA SER A 156 8.34 4.32 -4.43
C SER A 156 7.67 5.03 -3.27
N THR A 157 8.30 5.03 -2.11
CA THR A 157 7.79 5.66 -0.88
C THR A 157 8.77 6.68 -0.36
N TRP A 158 8.25 7.86 -0.04
CA TRP A 158 9.00 9.00 0.47
C TRP A 158 8.51 9.44 1.84
N LEU A 159 9.45 9.87 2.67
CA LEU A 159 9.22 10.70 3.84
C LEU A 159 9.94 12.03 3.59
N SER A 160 9.21 13.02 3.09
CA SER A 160 9.78 14.26 2.62
C SER A 160 9.02 15.50 3.11
N LYS A 161 9.56 16.69 2.88
CA LYS A 161 8.83 17.93 3.16
C LYS A 161 7.69 18.11 2.15
N MET A 162 6.60 18.72 2.60
CA MET A 162 5.37 18.88 1.79
C MET A 162 5.59 19.57 0.43
N ASN A 163 6.63 20.37 0.27
CA ASN A 163 6.91 21.17 -0.93
C ASN A 163 8.08 20.63 -1.73
N ASP A 164 8.57 19.43 -1.46
CA ASP A 164 9.66 18.91 -2.27
C ASP A 164 9.15 18.37 -3.61
N ASP A 165 10.08 18.15 -4.53
CA ASP A 165 9.80 17.78 -5.91
C ASP A 165 9.68 16.27 -6.12
N SER A 166 9.79 15.46 -5.06
CA SER A 166 9.80 13.99 -5.15
C SER A 166 8.53 13.39 -5.74
N GLN A 167 7.40 14.11 -5.66
CA GLN A 167 6.13 13.66 -6.23
C GLN A 167 6.03 13.88 -7.76
N LYS A 168 6.88 14.72 -8.35
CA LYS A 168 6.70 15.16 -9.74
C LYS A 168 7.12 14.10 -10.77
N ASP A 169 7.99 13.19 -10.39
CA ASP A 169 8.64 12.24 -11.30
C ASP A 169 8.52 10.77 -10.88
N TYR A 170 7.48 10.42 -10.15
CA TYR A 170 7.24 9.03 -9.72
C TYR A 170 7.35 7.99 -10.83
N ASP A 171 6.80 8.29 -12.01
CA ASP A 171 6.82 7.35 -13.13
C ASP A 171 8.25 7.07 -13.58
N GLN A 172 9.09 8.10 -13.59
CA GLN A 172 10.50 7.97 -13.93
C GLN A 172 11.27 7.20 -12.85
N GLN A 173 11.06 7.52 -11.57
CA GLN A 173 11.69 6.83 -10.44
C GLN A 173 11.38 5.34 -10.46
N ILE A 174 10.10 4.98 -10.60
CA ILE A 174 9.64 3.59 -10.63
C ILE A 174 10.21 2.86 -11.86
N LYS A 175 10.16 3.48 -13.03
CA LYS A 175 10.72 2.92 -14.25
C LYS A 175 12.21 2.63 -14.10
N GLU A 176 12.99 3.60 -13.59
CA GLU A 176 14.42 3.44 -13.37
C GLU A 176 14.73 2.34 -12.37
N TYR A 177 13.99 2.25 -11.27
CA TYR A 177 14.16 1.18 -10.31
C TYR A 177 13.89 -0.19 -10.93
N ILE A 178 12.80 -0.36 -11.66
CA ILE A 178 12.45 -1.61 -12.33
C ILE A 178 13.49 -1.99 -13.38
N GLU A 179 13.90 -1.05 -14.23
CA GLU A 179 14.79 -1.36 -15.36
C GLU A 179 16.25 -1.49 -14.92
N LYS A 180 16.73 -0.66 -14.00
CA LYS A 180 18.15 -0.62 -13.60
C LYS A 180 18.44 -1.46 -12.36
N LYS A 181 17.58 -1.39 -11.34
CA LYS A 181 17.80 -2.09 -10.06
C LYS A 181 17.28 -3.51 -10.08
N LEU A 182 16.03 -3.71 -10.51
CA LEU A 182 15.49 -5.04 -10.72
C LEU A 182 15.97 -5.66 -12.04
N ASN A 183 16.65 -4.94 -12.93
CA ASN A 183 17.11 -5.42 -14.25
C ASN A 183 15.98 -6.05 -15.10
N LEU A 184 14.77 -5.51 -15.02
CA LEU A 184 13.59 -6.02 -15.69
C LEU A 184 13.17 -5.05 -16.81
N LYS A 185 13.26 -5.50 -18.08
CA LYS A 185 12.97 -4.67 -19.26
C LYS A 185 11.60 -4.92 -19.87
N ASN A 186 11.12 -6.16 -19.78
CA ASN A 186 9.86 -6.60 -20.40
C ASN A 186 8.82 -6.87 -19.30
N TYR A 187 7.95 -5.90 -19.08
CA TYR A 187 6.86 -5.99 -18.12
C TYR A 187 5.66 -5.17 -18.59
N LYS A 188 4.50 -5.49 -18.05
CA LYS A 188 3.25 -4.74 -18.25
C LYS A 188 2.80 -4.18 -16.91
N ILE A 189 2.46 -2.90 -16.86
CA ILE A 189 1.79 -2.30 -15.70
C ILE A 189 0.31 -2.67 -15.76
N THR A 190 -0.19 -3.33 -14.72
CA THR A 190 -1.59 -3.78 -14.63
C THR A 190 -2.43 -2.92 -13.69
N TYR A 191 -1.77 -2.21 -12.75
CA TYR A 191 -2.44 -1.37 -11.78
C TYR A 191 -1.48 -0.26 -11.30
N LYS A 192 -2.03 0.88 -10.88
CA LYS A 192 -1.26 2.00 -10.28
C LYS A 192 -2.03 2.58 -9.11
N GLU A 193 -1.31 2.85 -8.02
CA GLU A 193 -1.83 3.50 -6.83
C GLU A 193 -0.97 4.69 -6.41
N ILE A 194 -1.58 5.69 -5.77
CA ILE A 194 -0.90 6.90 -5.25
C ILE A 194 -1.52 7.25 -3.91
N GLY A 195 -0.73 7.58 -2.92
CA GLY A 195 -1.19 7.95 -1.59
C GLY A 195 -0.28 8.94 -0.88
#